data_28d5bfd4de4dc8818c4e1b99a6aa0a0c
#
_entry.id   28d5bfd4de4dc8818c4e1b99a6aa0a0c
#
_cell.length_a   1.000
_cell.length_b   1.000
_cell.length_c   1.000
_cell.angle_alpha   90.00
_cell.angle_beta   90.00
_cell.angle_gamma   90.00
#
_symmetry.space_group_name_H-M   'P 1'
#
loop_
_entity.id
_entity.type
_entity.pdbx_description
1 polymer ?
#
loop_
_entity_poly.entity_id
_entity_poly.type
_entity_poly.pdbx_seq_one_letter_code
_entity_poly.pdbx_strand_id
1 'polypeptide(L)'
;MKILFYACLLITPLLFAKDSQDISNPLNNIFNYYEYTDYFSSSGQLTSKQIPILRDNKFERIIYIAFLDQKNAVSNEDRLVIDHGMQFIYIPVEWNSPRKKDFYLFTNIMLNQPKVRTLLHCQANYRASVFSFLHRVINENINILEAKLTLNKIWKPNKVWKNFIFDILNENNISPFCKGCKWD
;
A
#
# COMPACT_ATOMS: atom_id res chain seq x y z
N MET A 1 67.65 28.21 -0.10
CA MET A 1 66.69 27.93 -1.14
C MET A 1 65.57 27.14 -0.45
N LYS A 2 64.48 27.85 -0.09
CA LYS A 2 63.32 27.27 0.64
C LYS A 2 62.23 26.99 -0.36
N ILE A 3 61.88 25.71 -0.50
CA ILE A 3 60.81 25.23 -1.41
C ILE A 3 59.52 25.21 -0.55
N LEU A 4 58.57 26.10 -0.91
CA LEU A 4 57.22 26.10 -0.35
C LEU A 4 56.35 25.06 -1.12
N PHE A 5 55.89 24.05 -0.40
CA PHE A 5 54.84 23.13 -0.92
C PHE A 5 53.46 23.76 -0.66
N TYR A 6 52.78 24.15 -1.72
CA TYR A 6 51.36 24.50 -1.69
C TYR A 6 50.49 23.23 -1.73
N ALA A 7 49.86 22.89 -0.61
CA ALA A 7 48.86 21.84 -0.57
C ALA A 7 47.53 22.41 -1.14
N CYS A 8 47.16 21.92 -2.32
CA CYS A 8 45.90 22.24 -2.94
C CYS A 8 44.79 21.34 -2.31
N LEU A 9 43.95 21.88 -1.43
CA LEU A 9 42.78 21.22 -0.88
C LEU A 9 41.70 21.16 -1.97
N LEU A 10 41.49 20.00 -2.53
CA LEU A 10 40.35 19.72 -3.42
C LEU A 10 39.08 19.55 -2.54
N ILE A 11 38.27 20.61 -2.51
CA ILE A 11 36.92 20.54 -1.91
C ILE A 11 36.00 19.90 -2.96
N THR A 12 35.68 18.62 -2.76
CA THR A 12 34.65 17.92 -3.56
C THR A 12 33.27 18.39 -3.05
N PRO A 13 32.41 18.97 -3.90
CA PRO A 13 31.04 19.25 -3.48
C PRO A 13 30.27 17.94 -3.30
N LEU A 14 29.73 17.70 -2.09
CA LEU A 14 28.71 16.69 -1.86
C LEU A 14 27.47 17.11 -2.66
N LEU A 15 27.24 16.44 -3.78
CA LEU A 15 25.97 16.49 -4.49
C LEU A 15 24.93 15.77 -3.62
N PHE A 16 24.12 16.54 -2.90
CA PHE A 16 22.85 16.05 -2.36
C PHE A 16 21.96 15.69 -3.55
N ALA A 17 21.81 14.41 -3.80
CA ALA A 17 20.78 13.91 -4.69
C ALA A 17 19.42 14.31 -4.08
N LYS A 18 18.84 15.37 -4.62
CA LYS A 18 17.46 15.76 -4.36
C LYS A 18 16.59 14.63 -4.88
N ASP A 19 15.82 14.04 -4.00
CA ASP A 19 14.79 13.02 -4.32
C ASP A 19 13.84 13.62 -5.36
N SER A 20 14.16 13.44 -6.63
CA SER A 20 13.27 13.76 -7.73
C SER A 20 12.22 12.66 -7.72
N GLN A 21 11.04 12.92 -7.13
CA GLN A 21 9.87 12.09 -7.41
C GLN A 21 9.80 11.92 -8.93
N ASP A 22 9.97 10.70 -9.35
CA ASP A 22 9.98 10.33 -10.76
C ASP A 22 8.58 10.58 -11.33
N ILE A 23 8.41 11.78 -11.93
CA ILE A 23 7.15 12.24 -12.55
C ILE A 23 6.78 11.32 -13.73
N SER A 24 7.68 10.43 -14.15
CA SER A 24 7.50 9.50 -15.25
C SER A 24 6.84 8.16 -14.86
N ASN A 25 6.71 7.83 -13.56
CA ASN A 25 6.12 6.54 -13.18
C ASN A 25 4.59 6.57 -13.38
N PRO A 26 4.04 5.81 -14.35
CA PRO A 26 2.61 5.82 -14.67
C PRO A 26 1.73 5.33 -13.51
N LEU A 27 2.29 4.61 -12.54
CA LEU A 27 1.57 4.18 -11.33
C LEU A 27 1.16 5.37 -10.46
N ASN A 28 1.89 6.48 -10.49
CA ASN A 28 1.55 7.70 -9.74
C ASN A 28 0.24 8.35 -10.20
N ASN A 29 -0.26 8.00 -11.38
CA ASN A 29 -1.56 8.46 -11.90
C ASN A 29 -2.74 7.60 -11.40
N ILE A 30 -2.48 6.52 -10.67
CA ILE A 30 -3.53 5.72 -10.04
C ILE A 30 -3.99 6.43 -8.76
N PHE A 31 -5.30 6.54 -8.60
CA PHE A 31 -5.88 7.28 -7.48
C PHE A 31 -5.43 6.74 -6.13
N ASN A 32 -4.84 7.60 -5.30
CA ASN A 32 -4.30 7.27 -3.98
C ASN A 32 -3.39 6.03 -3.99
N TYR A 33 -2.58 5.86 -5.03
CA TYR A 33 -1.59 4.78 -5.09
C TYR A 33 -0.53 4.95 -4.01
N TYR A 34 -0.17 3.85 -3.37
CA TYR A 34 0.94 3.79 -2.41
C TYR A 34 1.69 2.47 -2.52
N GLU A 35 3.00 2.55 -2.73
CA GLU A 35 3.90 1.40 -2.75
C GLU A 35 4.53 1.22 -1.38
N TYR A 36 4.38 0.03 -0.78
CA TYR A 36 4.96 -0.32 0.52
C TYR A 36 6.30 -1.03 0.36
N THR A 37 6.37 -1.92 -0.64
CA THR A 37 7.55 -2.69 -1.02
C THR A 37 7.47 -2.99 -2.52
N ASP A 38 8.55 -3.52 -3.11
CA ASP A 38 8.56 -3.96 -4.52
C ASP A 38 7.47 -5.00 -4.85
N TYR A 39 6.92 -5.66 -3.83
CA TYR A 39 5.92 -6.74 -3.99
C TYR A 39 4.53 -6.36 -3.52
N PHE A 40 4.37 -5.25 -2.82
CA PHE A 40 3.08 -4.90 -2.24
C PHE A 40 2.76 -3.41 -2.35
N SER A 41 1.62 -3.11 -2.94
CA SER A 41 1.08 -1.76 -3.10
C SER A 41 -0.41 -1.74 -2.78
N SER A 42 -0.95 -0.55 -2.51
CA SER A 42 -2.39 -0.34 -2.44
C SER A 42 -2.84 0.87 -3.24
N SER A 43 -4.12 0.90 -3.63
CA SER A 43 -4.67 2.04 -4.36
C SER A 43 -6.18 2.24 -4.15
N GLY A 44 -6.68 3.37 -4.62
CA GLY A 44 -8.09 3.57 -4.91
C GLY A 44 -8.51 2.85 -6.20
N GLN A 45 -9.70 3.19 -6.68
CA GLN A 45 -10.30 2.55 -7.85
C GLN A 45 -9.44 2.75 -9.10
N LEU A 46 -9.21 1.65 -9.79
CA LEU A 46 -8.56 1.63 -11.09
C LEU A 46 -9.49 2.13 -12.19
N THR A 47 -8.92 2.52 -13.31
CA THR A 47 -9.60 2.61 -14.58
C THR A 47 -9.20 1.44 -15.47
N SER A 48 -10.03 1.07 -16.46
CA SER A 48 -9.70 0.00 -17.40
C SER A 48 -8.38 0.22 -18.14
N LYS A 49 -8.01 1.50 -18.39
CA LYS A 49 -6.75 1.87 -19.04
C LYS A 49 -5.52 1.65 -18.15
N GLN A 50 -5.69 1.56 -16.83
CA GLN A 50 -4.59 1.35 -15.88
C GLN A 50 -4.26 -0.14 -15.68
N ILE A 51 -5.15 -1.04 -16.02
CA ILE A 51 -4.93 -2.49 -15.86
C ILE A 51 -3.72 -2.98 -16.68
N PRO A 52 -3.58 -2.68 -18.00
CA PRO A 52 -2.37 -3.03 -18.74
C PRO A 52 -1.11 -2.37 -18.16
N ILE A 53 -1.20 -1.13 -17.66
CA ILE A 53 -0.06 -0.44 -17.02
C ILE A 53 0.43 -1.23 -15.80
N LEU A 54 -0.46 -1.79 -14.99
CA LEU A 54 -0.07 -2.65 -13.88
C LEU A 54 0.70 -3.88 -14.36
N ARG A 55 0.24 -4.55 -15.42
CA ARG A 55 0.95 -5.70 -16.00
C ARG A 55 2.35 -5.32 -16.50
N ASP A 56 2.47 -4.20 -17.21
CA ASP A 56 3.76 -3.69 -17.70
C ASP A 56 4.73 -3.40 -16.54
N ASN A 57 4.19 -2.97 -15.39
CA ASN A 57 4.92 -2.76 -14.14
C ASN A 57 5.03 -4.04 -13.28
N LYS A 58 4.86 -5.23 -13.87
CA LYS A 58 5.11 -6.53 -13.25
C LYS A 58 4.17 -6.91 -12.13
N PHE A 59 3.00 -6.29 -12.02
CA PHE A 59 1.97 -6.81 -11.15
C PHE A 59 1.46 -8.15 -11.70
N GLU A 60 1.26 -9.10 -10.79
CA GLU A 60 0.79 -10.45 -11.13
C GLU A 60 -0.51 -10.79 -10.40
N ARG A 61 -0.84 -10.04 -9.34
CA ARG A 61 -2.06 -10.23 -8.55
C ARG A 61 -2.74 -8.91 -8.24
N ILE A 62 -4.05 -8.88 -8.47
CA ILE A 62 -4.92 -7.77 -8.07
C ILE A 62 -5.92 -8.33 -7.06
N ILE A 63 -6.01 -7.71 -5.88
CA ILE A 63 -6.98 -8.03 -4.85
C ILE A 63 -7.93 -6.85 -4.70
N TYR A 64 -9.21 -7.04 -5.05
CA TYR A 64 -10.24 -6.02 -4.93
C TYR A 64 -11.11 -6.26 -3.69
N ILE A 65 -11.19 -5.25 -2.81
CA ILE A 65 -11.90 -5.37 -1.54
C ILE A 65 -13.05 -4.37 -1.36
N ALA A 66 -13.61 -3.87 -2.47
CA ALA A 66 -14.86 -3.11 -2.45
C ALA A 66 -15.96 -3.89 -3.15
N PHE A 67 -17.10 -3.27 -3.41
CA PHE A 67 -18.22 -3.90 -4.10
C PHE A 67 -18.19 -3.59 -5.59
N LEU A 68 -18.48 -4.60 -6.43
CA LEU A 68 -18.45 -4.50 -7.89
C LEU A 68 -19.60 -3.65 -8.46
N ASP A 69 -20.68 -3.46 -7.70
CA ASP A 69 -21.86 -2.66 -8.08
C ASP A 69 -21.71 -1.16 -7.79
N GLN A 70 -20.54 -0.74 -7.34
CA GLN A 70 -20.30 0.68 -7.07
C GLN A 70 -20.18 1.48 -8.37
N LYS A 71 -20.72 2.72 -8.34
CA LYS A 71 -20.78 3.62 -9.50
C LYS A 71 -19.47 3.78 -10.27
N ASN A 72 -18.34 3.73 -9.57
CA ASN A 72 -17.01 3.94 -10.15
C ASN A 72 -16.24 2.62 -10.34
N ALA A 73 -16.85 1.46 -10.08
CA ALA A 73 -16.21 0.17 -10.33
C ALA A 73 -15.98 -0.04 -11.84
N VAL A 74 -14.88 -0.68 -12.19
CA VAL A 74 -14.61 -1.05 -13.59
C VAL A 74 -15.52 -2.21 -13.97
N SER A 75 -16.32 -2.04 -15.01
CA SER A 75 -17.12 -3.15 -15.55
C SER A 75 -16.22 -4.31 -15.98
N ASN A 76 -16.54 -5.52 -15.52
CA ASN A 76 -15.78 -6.75 -15.83
C ASN A 76 -14.28 -6.63 -15.49
N GLU A 77 -13.94 -6.00 -14.36
CA GLU A 77 -12.56 -5.83 -13.92
C GLU A 77 -11.84 -7.17 -13.78
N ASP A 78 -12.53 -8.20 -13.28
CA ASP A 78 -12.05 -9.57 -13.18
C ASP A 78 -11.55 -10.11 -14.52
N ARG A 79 -12.35 -9.97 -15.58
CA ARG A 79 -11.97 -10.40 -16.93
C ARG A 79 -10.81 -9.61 -17.49
N LEU A 80 -10.85 -8.27 -17.35
CA LEU A 80 -9.77 -7.42 -17.82
C LEU A 80 -8.43 -7.78 -17.15
N VAL A 81 -8.42 -8.05 -15.86
CA VAL A 81 -7.21 -8.45 -15.13
C VAL A 81 -6.71 -9.79 -15.61
N ILE A 82 -7.61 -10.79 -15.75
CA ILE A 82 -7.27 -12.14 -16.22
C ILE A 82 -6.78 -12.12 -17.69
N ASP A 83 -7.42 -11.35 -18.56
CA ASP A 83 -7.03 -11.23 -19.97
C ASP A 83 -5.63 -10.61 -20.14
N HIS A 84 -5.17 -9.81 -19.16
CA HIS A 84 -3.79 -9.30 -19.10
C HIS A 84 -2.82 -10.23 -18.36
N GLY A 85 -3.23 -11.51 -18.07
CA GLY A 85 -2.37 -12.51 -17.46
C GLY A 85 -2.06 -12.29 -15.98
N MET A 86 -2.95 -11.60 -15.26
CA MET A 86 -2.84 -11.39 -13.81
C MET A 86 -3.93 -12.18 -13.07
N GLN A 87 -3.67 -12.51 -11.82
CA GLN A 87 -4.66 -13.12 -10.94
C GLN A 87 -5.60 -12.03 -10.38
N PHE A 88 -6.92 -12.27 -10.45
CA PHE A 88 -7.91 -11.42 -9.77
C PHE A 88 -8.51 -12.16 -8.57
N ILE A 89 -8.50 -11.49 -7.42
CA ILE A 89 -9.10 -12.00 -6.18
C ILE A 89 -10.09 -10.97 -5.66
N TYR A 90 -11.31 -11.44 -5.33
CA TYR A 90 -12.38 -10.59 -4.86
C TYR A 90 -12.75 -10.92 -3.41
N ILE A 91 -12.65 -9.91 -2.52
CA ILE A 91 -13.03 -10.03 -1.11
C ILE A 91 -13.92 -8.81 -0.77
N PRO A 92 -15.26 -8.91 -0.87
CA PRO A 92 -16.14 -7.78 -0.59
C PRO A 92 -16.14 -7.43 0.89
N VAL A 93 -15.63 -6.24 1.22
CA VAL A 93 -15.53 -5.72 2.60
C VAL A 93 -16.54 -4.61 2.81
N GLU A 94 -17.44 -4.81 3.78
CA GLU A 94 -18.44 -3.81 4.18
C GLU A 94 -17.79 -2.55 4.76
N TRP A 95 -18.24 -1.39 4.31
CA TRP A 95 -17.70 -0.13 4.78
C TRP A 95 -18.07 0.18 6.23
N ASN A 96 -19.34 -0.01 6.59
CA ASN A 96 -19.87 0.34 7.91
C ASN A 96 -19.74 -0.79 8.94
N SER A 97 -19.39 -1.99 8.50
CA SER A 97 -19.26 -3.18 9.35
C SER A 97 -18.18 -4.13 8.80
N PRO A 98 -16.90 -3.71 8.78
CA PRO A 98 -15.81 -4.56 8.31
C PRO A 98 -15.68 -5.80 9.20
N ARG A 99 -15.52 -6.97 8.58
CA ARG A 99 -15.44 -8.23 9.32
C ARG A 99 -14.01 -8.72 9.39
N LYS A 100 -13.60 -9.19 10.56
CA LYS A 100 -12.24 -9.73 10.81
C LYS A 100 -11.89 -10.88 9.87
N LYS A 101 -12.86 -11.74 9.54
CA LYS A 101 -12.66 -12.85 8.60
C LYS A 101 -12.19 -12.41 7.21
N ASP A 102 -12.64 -11.23 6.74
CA ASP A 102 -12.27 -10.73 5.42
C ASP A 102 -10.79 -10.25 5.44
N PHE A 103 -10.33 -9.66 6.54
CA PHE A 103 -8.93 -9.34 6.76
C PHE A 103 -8.06 -10.60 6.86
N TYR A 104 -8.50 -11.60 7.64
CA TYR A 104 -7.74 -12.85 7.78
C TYR A 104 -7.69 -13.65 6.46
N LEU A 105 -8.74 -13.60 5.64
CA LEU A 105 -8.70 -14.16 4.29
C LEU A 105 -7.65 -13.46 3.42
N PHE A 106 -7.64 -12.14 3.39
CA PHE A 106 -6.62 -11.35 2.68
C PHE A 106 -5.20 -11.70 3.16
N THR A 107 -4.98 -11.67 4.47
CA THR A 107 -3.66 -11.97 5.04
C THR A 107 -3.22 -13.40 4.73
N ASN A 108 -4.15 -14.37 4.79
CA ASN A 108 -3.86 -15.76 4.42
C ASN A 108 -3.41 -15.90 2.96
N ILE A 109 -4.04 -15.16 2.04
CA ILE A 109 -3.62 -15.11 0.63
C ILE A 109 -2.20 -14.56 0.51
N MET A 110 -1.91 -13.46 1.20
CA MET A 110 -0.58 -12.83 1.15
C MET A 110 0.53 -13.74 1.69
N LEU A 111 0.26 -14.54 2.72
CA LEU A 111 1.23 -15.42 3.37
C LEU A 111 1.42 -16.78 2.68
N ASN A 112 0.33 -17.37 2.17
CA ASN A 112 0.32 -18.76 1.70
C ASN A 112 0.27 -18.92 0.18
N GLN A 113 0.10 -17.84 -0.57
CA GLN A 113 0.22 -17.84 -2.02
C GLN A 113 1.65 -17.46 -2.43
N PRO A 114 2.10 -17.78 -3.66
CA PRO A 114 3.40 -17.34 -4.14
C PRO A 114 3.61 -15.85 -3.96
N LYS A 115 4.82 -15.46 -3.55
CA LYS A 115 5.19 -14.06 -3.38
C LYS A 115 5.33 -13.42 -4.76
N VAL A 116 4.30 -12.72 -5.18
CA VAL A 116 4.22 -11.99 -6.45
C VAL A 116 3.86 -10.54 -6.20
N ARG A 117 4.18 -9.66 -7.14
CA ARG A 117 3.82 -8.25 -7.02
C ARG A 117 2.31 -8.09 -7.01
N THR A 118 1.77 -7.66 -5.88
CA THR A 118 0.33 -7.61 -5.58
C THR A 118 -0.13 -6.18 -5.38
N LEU A 119 -1.24 -5.80 -6.03
CA LEU A 119 -1.99 -4.59 -5.73
C LEU A 119 -3.25 -4.95 -4.93
N LEU A 120 -3.40 -4.37 -3.76
CA LEU A 120 -4.65 -4.38 -3.01
C LEU A 120 -5.40 -3.09 -3.28
N HIS A 121 -6.63 -3.13 -3.78
CA HIS A 121 -7.35 -1.90 -4.03
C HIS A 121 -8.82 -1.93 -3.58
N CYS A 122 -9.35 -0.73 -3.41
CA CYS A 122 -10.77 -0.47 -3.19
C CYS A 122 -11.14 0.84 -3.89
N GLN A 123 -12.22 1.51 -3.50
CA GLN A 123 -12.65 2.75 -4.18
C GLN A 123 -11.71 3.94 -3.95
N ALA A 124 -11.26 4.16 -2.69
CA ALA A 124 -10.48 5.34 -2.32
C ALA A 124 -9.17 5.00 -1.59
N ASN A 125 -8.72 3.76 -1.63
CA ASN A 125 -7.62 3.21 -0.84
C ASN A 125 -7.88 3.20 0.68
N TYR A 126 -9.08 3.53 1.16
CA TYR A 126 -9.32 3.61 2.60
C TYR A 126 -9.35 2.23 3.27
N ARG A 127 -10.15 1.28 2.74
CA ARG A 127 -10.18 -0.11 3.21
C ARG A 127 -8.83 -0.79 2.98
N ALA A 128 -8.30 -0.63 1.76
CA ALA A 128 -7.06 -1.25 1.34
C ALA A 128 -5.87 -0.81 2.21
N SER A 129 -5.75 0.48 2.53
CA SER A 129 -4.67 0.97 3.38
C SER A 129 -4.78 0.49 4.83
N VAL A 130 -6.00 0.27 5.36
CA VAL A 130 -6.18 -0.32 6.69
C VAL A 130 -5.75 -1.79 6.70
N PHE A 131 -6.15 -2.56 5.69
CA PHE A 131 -5.70 -3.96 5.55
C PHE A 131 -4.18 -4.05 5.37
N SER A 132 -3.61 -3.15 4.57
CA SER A 132 -2.14 -3.05 4.40
C SER A 132 -1.43 -2.69 5.70
N PHE A 133 -1.95 -1.71 6.46
CA PHE A 133 -1.42 -1.34 7.77
C PHE A 133 -1.38 -2.53 8.72
N LEU A 134 -2.51 -3.21 8.89
CA LEU A 134 -2.63 -4.37 9.78
C LEU A 134 -1.72 -5.53 9.35
N HIS A 135 -1.69 -5.86 8.05
CA HIS A 135 -0.83 -6.92 7.53
C HIS A 135 0.65 -6.63 7.78
N ARG A 136 1.10 -5.42 7.50
CA ARG A 136 2.48 -5.00 7.68
C ARG A 136 2.91 -5.01 9.16
N VAL A 137 2.05 -4.57 10.06
CA VAL A 137 2.34 -4.58 11.50
C VAL A 137 2.38 -6.01 12.05
N ILE A 138 1.42 -6.85 11.67
CA ILE A 138 1.24 -8.19 12.26
C ILE A 138 2.18 -9.21 11.64
N ASN A 139 2.37 -9.19 10.31
CA ASN A 139 3.04 -10.26 9.59
C ASN A 139 4.42 -9.86 9.04
N GLU A 140 4.67 -8.58 8.82
CA GLU A 140 5.96 -8.09 8.33
C GLU A 140 6.79 -7.43 9.45
N ASN A 141 6.30 -7.41 10.68
CA ASN A 141 6.95 -6.81 11.85
C ASN A 141 7.31 -5.32 11.66
N ILE A 142 6.58 -4.59 10.83
CA ILE A 142 6.79 -3.16 10.65
C ILE A 142 6.36 -2.43 11.93
N ASN A 143 7.17 -1.47 12.38
CA ASN A 143 6.86 -0.66 13.55
C ASN A 143 5.49 0.02 13.40
N ILE A 144 4.65 -0.07 14.44
CA ILE A 144 3.27 0.44 14.39
C ILE A 144 3.19 1.94 14.09
N LEU A 145 4.12 2.75 14.62
CA LEU A 145 4.17 4.19 14.33
C LEU A 145 4.50 4.45 12.87
N GLU A 146 5.49 3.75 12.32
CA GLU A 146 5.87 3.84 10.90
C GLU A 146 4.69 3.47 9.99
N ALA A 147 4.08 2.32 10.24
CA ALA A 147 2.93 1.86 9.46
C ALA A 147 1.74 2.84 9.58
N LYS A 148 1.52 3.42 10.78
CA LYS A 148 0.47 4.42 11.00
C LYS A 148 0.73 5.74 10.30
N LEU A 149 1.97 6.20 10.29
CA LEU A 149 2.35 7.41 9.54
C LEU A 149 2.08 7.23 8.04
N THR A 150 2.34 6.03 7.52
CA THR A 150 1.99 5.66 6.14
C THR A 150 0.48 5.66 5.90
N LEU A 151 -0.29 5.03 6.78
CA LEU A 151 -1.76 5.05 6.72
C LEU A 151 -2.31 6.48 6.70
N ASN A 152 -1.78 7.36 7.57
CA ASN A 152 -2.20 8.75 7.68
C ASN A 152 -1.90 9.62 6.45
N LYS A 153 -0.96 9.21 5.59
CA LYS A 153 -0.73 9.87 4.28
C LYS A 153 -1.88 9.64 3.31
N ILE A 154 -2.62 8.53 3.48
CA ILE A 154 -3.75 8.17 2.63
C ILE A 154 -5.04 8.74 3.22
N TRP A 155 -5.32 8.47 4.48
CA TRP A 155 -6.46 9.02 5.21
C TRP A 155 -6.33 8.77 6.73
N LYS A 156 -7.20 9.43 7.51
CA LYS A 156 -7.36 9.16 8.93
C LYS A 156 -8.59 8.27 9.13
N PRO A 157 -8.45 7.04 9.67
CA PRO A 157 -9.58 6.12 9.88
C PRO A 157 -10.67 6.74 10.76
N ASN A 158 -11.92 6.63 10.31
CA ASN A 158 -13.08 7.02 11.10
C ASN A 158 -13.28 6.06 12.29
N LYS A 159 -14.29 6.32 13.14
CA LYS A 159 -14.55 5.52 14.35
C LYS A 159 -14.72 4.02 14.04
N VAL A 160 -15.42 3.66 12.97
CA VAL A 160 -15.65 2.25 12.59
C VAL A 160 -14.31 1.56 12.27
N TRP A 161 -13.52 2.15 11.41
CA TRP A 161 -12.25 1.59 10.97
C TRP A 161 -11.16 1.66 12.04
N LYS A 162 -11.20 2.67 12.91
CA LYS A 162 -10.33 2.74 14.09
C LYS A 162 -10.63 1.59 15.05
N ASN A 163 -11.90 1.34 15.37
CA ASN A 163 -12.29 0.20 16.21
C ASN A 163 -11.87 -1.13 15.59
N PHE A 164 -12.10 -1.31 14.29
CA PHE A 164 -11.66 -2.50 13.55
C PHE A 164 -10.15 -2.73 13.67
N ILE A 165 -9.34 -1.68 13.50
CA ILE A 165 -7.88 -1.74 13.67
C ILE A 165 -7.54 -2.21 15.10
N PHE A 166 -8.16 -1.60 16.12
CA PHE A 166 -7.87 -1.91 17.52
C PHE A 166 -8.23 -3.36 17.85
N ASP A 167 -9.38 -3.82 17.38
CA ASP A 167 -9.83 -5.19 17.60
C ASP A 167 -8.87 -6.21 17.00
N ILE A 168 -8.41 -6.00 15.75
CA ILE A 168 -7.45 -6.91 15.09
C ILE A 168 -6.08 -6.86 15.78
N LEU A 169 -5.56 -5.68 16.12
CA LEU A 169 -4.28 -5.57 16.82
C LEU A 169 -4.32 -6.27 18.19
N ASN A 170 -5.38 -6.04 18.98
CA ASN A 170 -5.53 -6.65 20.30
C ASN A 170 -5.62 -8.18 20.21
N GLU A 171 -6.32 -8.74 19.22
CA GLU A 171 -6.36 -10.20 18.98
C GLU A 171 -4.97 -10.78 18.68
N ASN A 172 -4.09 -9.97 18.11
CA ASN A 172 -2.71 -10.37 17.82
C ASN A 172 -1.72 -9.95 18.93
N ASN A 173 -2.21 -9.57 20.12
CA ASN A 173 -1.41 -9.12 21.26
C ASN A 173 -0.52 -7.90 20.97
N ILE A 174 -0.95 -7.03 20.07
CA ILE A 174 -0.26 -5.79 19.70
C ILE A 174 -1.07 -4.61 20.25
N SER A 175 -0.43 -3.77 21.07
CA SER A 175 -1.08 -2.54 21.54
C SER A 175 -1.27 -1.56 20.40
N PRO A 176 -2.49 -1.01 20.18
CA PRO A 176 -2.69 0.07 19.22
C PRO A 176 -2.07 1.40 19.69
N PHE A 177 -1.68 1.49 20.96
CA PHE A 177 -1.13 2.70 21.55
C PHE A 177 0.40 2.64 21.61
N CYS A 178 1.04 3.67 21.05
CA CYS A 178 2.48 3.83 21.10
C CYS A 178 2.83 5.31 21.32
N LYS A 179 4.08 5.60 21.73
CA LYS A 179 4.56 6.97 21.81
C LYS A 179 4.52 7.60 20.41
N GLY A 180 3.63 8.57 20.20
CA GLY A 180 3.40 9.22 18.90
C GLY A 180 2.22 8.66 18.09
N CYS A 181 1.62 7.55 18.47
CA CYS A 181 0.42 7.03 17.82
C CYS A 181 -0.83 7.84 18.21
N LYS A 182 -1.09 8.91 17.46
CA LYS A 182 -2.33 9.70 17.62
C LYS A 182 -3.42 9.12 16.70
N TRP A 183 -4.59 8.81 17.27
CA TRP A 183 -5.73 8.21 16.56
C TRP A 183 -6.93 9.18 16.45
N ASP A 184 -6.67 10.48 16.55
CA ASP A 184 -7.68 11.55 16.47
C ASP A 184 -7.85 12.02 15.03
#